data_47b34f17ace9aa080e11d83f9afba11e
#
_entry.id   47b34f17ace9aa080e11d83f9afba11e
#
_cell.length_a   1.000
_cell.length_b   1.000
_cell.length_c   1.000
_cell.angle_alpha   90.00
_cell.angle_beta   90.00
_cell.angle_gamma   90.00
#
_symmetry.space_group_name_H-M   'P 1'
#
loop_
_entity.id
_entity.type
_entity.pdbx_description
1 polymer ?
#
loop_
_entity_poly.entity_id
_entity_poly.type
_entity_poly.pdbx_seq_one_letter_code
_entity_poly.pdbx_strand_id
1 'polypeptide(L)'
;KGLKNKLTCICPGGVFGDALDAKEKTSISYIKLFLQGKYPGAPNFGVLISDVKDVVKAHVLSLTKPNVGGRRLIIGSEVKKLIELSNIMAEALPSYAKKLPKKELPNFIVKLISYLDTSAKMMVPDLGIKMETNTSYAENLLGFKFKPAKGCIEDAANSVIRLGLV
;
A
#
# COMPACT_ATOMS: atom_id res chain seq x y z
N LYS A 1 -17.06 1.58 -31.50
CA LYS A 1 -17.68 0.37 -30.91
C LYS A 1 -16.68 -0.77 -30.60
N GLY A 2 -15.43 -0.77 -31.08
CA GLY A 2 -14.48 -1.91 -30.96
C GLY A 2 -13.55 -1.94 -29.74
N LEU A 3 -13.48 -0.88 -28.93
CA LEU A 3 -12.48 -0.78 -27.83
C LEU A 3 -12.95 -1.33 -26.47
N LYS A 4 -14.25 -1.49 -26.25
CA LYS A 4 -14.79 -1.96 -24.95
C LYS A 4 -14.17 -3.29 -24.47
N ASN A 5 -13.87 -4.20 -25.39
CA ASN A 5 -13.30 -5.52 -25.07
C ASN A 5 -11.77 -5.57 -25.21
N LYS A 6 -11.12 -4.42 -25.48
CA LYS A 6 -9.65 -4.33 -25.61
C LYS A 6 -8.99 -3.56 -24.48
N LEU A 7 -9.77 -2.81 -23.68
CA LEU A 7 -9.25 -2.06 -22.55
C LEU A 7 -9.37 -2.87 -21.27
N THR A 8 -8.27 -3.04 -20.55
CA THR A 8 -8.25 -3.58 -19.18
C THR A 8 -7.81 -2.50 -18.21
N CYS A 9 -8.57 -2.31 -17.14
CA CYS A 9 -8.20 -1.38 -16.07
C CYS A 9 -7.52 -2.15 -14.93
N ILE A 10 -6.27 -1.80 -14.63
CA ILE A 10 -5.53 -2.30 -13.47
C ILE A 10 -5.73 -1.30 -12.34
N CYS A 11 -6.32 -1.74 -11.24
CA CYS A 11 -6.69 -0.91 -10.09
C CYS A 11 -5.91 -1.38 -8.84
N PRO A 12 -4.64 -0.95 -8.66
CA PRO A 12 -3.90 -1.26 -7.45
C PRO A 12 -4.40 -0.44 -6.27
N GLY A 13 -4.14 -0.94 -5.06
CA GLY A 13 -4.24 -0.16 -3.82
C GLY A 13 -3.00 0.69 -3.58
N GLY A 14 -2.54 0.79 -2.33
CA GLY A 14 -1.23 1.36 -2.02
C GLY A 14 -0.12 0.45 -2.55
N VAL A 15 0.67 0.97 -3.50
CA VAL A 15 1.75 0.19 -4.12
C VAL A 15 3.01 0.29 -3.29
N PHE A 16 3.42 -0.83 -2.73
CA PHE A 16 4.62 -0.99 -1.90
C PHE A 16 5.57 -2.00 -2.55
N GLY A 17 6.65 -2.34 -1.85
CA GLY A 17 7.65 -3.31 -2.28
C GLY A 17 9.03 -2.67 -2.42
N ASP A 18 9.94 -3.36 -3.07
CA ASP A 18 11.33 -2.95 -3.21
C ASP A 18 11.47 -1.70 -4.09
N ALA A 19 11.92 -0.59 -3.48
CA ALA A 19 12.15 0.66 -4.20
C ALA A 19 13.45 0.58 -5.03
N LEU A 20 13.38 1.01 -6.28
CA LEU A 20 14.51 0.96 -7.21
C LEU A 20 15.40 2.19 -7.14
N ASP A 21 14.86 3.33 -6.73
CA ASP A 21 15.58 4.60 -6.65
C ASP A 21 15.20 5.38 -5.38
N ALA A 22 16.00 6.39 -5.06
CA ALA A 22 15.80 7.24 -3.88
C ALA A 22 14.74 8.33 -4.10
N LYS A 23 14.07 8.39 -5.26
CA LYS A 23 13.03 9.37 -5.51
C LYS A 23 11.83 9.09 -4.62
N GLU A 24 11.42 10.09 -3.89
CA GLU A 24 10.27 9.98 -2.99
C GLU A 24 8.97 9.76 -3.78
N LYS A 25 8.31 8.66 -3.50
CA LYS A 25 6.99 8.29 -4.01
C LYS A 25 6.05 8.13 -2.83
N THR A 26 4.77 8.41 -3.01
CA THR A 26 3.79 8.48 -1.92
C THR A 26 3.87 7.32 -0.93
N SER A 27 3.84 6.07 -1.41
CA SER A 27 3.85 4.89 -0.53
C SER A 27 5.18 4.71 0.21
N ILE A 28 6.29 4.93 -0.47
CA ILE A 28 7.63 4.88 0.14
C ILE A 28 7.84 6.00 1.14
N SER A 29 7.27 7.18 0.90
CA SER A 29 7.29 8.29 1.86
C SER A 29 6.61 7.93 3.19
N TYR A 30 5.51 7.18 3.19
CA TYR A 30 4.89 6.68 4.42
C TYR A 30 5.85 5.78 5.21
N ILE A 31 6.47 4.80 4.54
CA ILE A 31 7.45 3.90 5.17
C ILE A 31 8.61 4.70 5.77
N LYS A 32 9.18 5.64 4.99
CA LYS A 32 10.24 6.53 5.44
C LYS A 32 9.85 7.33 6.69
N LEU A 33 8.72 8.01 6.66
CA LEU A 33 8.25 8.85 7.76
C LEU A 33 7.98 8.03 9.04
N PHE A 34 7.50 6.80 8.90
CA PHE A 34 7.33 5.86 10.01
C PHE A 34 8.69 5.50 10.62
N LEU A 35 9.65 5.08 9.81
CA LEU A 35 10.99 4.70 10.26
C LEU A 35 11.77 5.89 10.84
N GLN A 36 11.50 7.12 10.41
CA GLN A 36 12.04 8.36 10.99
C GLN A 36 11.39 8.76 12.31
N GLY A 37 10.29 8.12 12.72
CA GLY A 37 9.54 8.48 13.93
C GLY A 37 8.78 9.79 13.82
N LYS A 38 8.38 10.20 12.61
CA LYS A 38 7.64 11.44 12.37
C LYS A 38 6.18 11.36 12.79
N TYR A 39 5.63 10.17 12.98
CA TYR A 39 4.26 9.95 13.39
C TYR A 39 4.17 9.56 14.87
N PRO A 40 3.49 10.33 15.71
CA PRO A 40 3.28 10.00 17.14
C PRO A 40 2.30 8.84 17.33
N GLY A 41 1.56 8.48 16.29
CA GLY A 41 0.61 7.38 16.23
C GLY A 41 0.13 7.16 14.79
N ALA A 42 -0.46 6.00 14.52
CA ALA A 42 -0.98 5.66 13.20
C ALA A 42 -2.44 6.12 13.05
N PRO A 43 -2.82 6.87 11.98
CA PRO A 43 -4.22 7.12 11.68
C PRO A 43 -5.01 5.81 11.55
N ASN A 44 -6.27 5.81 12.02
CA ASN A 44 -7.18 4.68 11.84
C ASN A 44 -7.67 4.63 10.38
N PHE A 45 -6.80 4.18 9.51
CA PHE A 45 -6.97 4.15 8.07
C PHE A 45 -6.49 2.81 7.53
N GLY A 46 -7.32 2.17 6.71
CA GLY A 46 -6.99 0.91 6.02
C GLY A 46 -6.52 1.17 4.59
N VAL A 47 -5.56 0.39 4.13
CA VAL A 47 -5.07 0.44 2.75
C VAL A 47 -4.94 -0.96 2.18
N LEU A 48 -5.43 -1.18 0.96
CA LEU A 48 -5.16 -2.40 0.22
C LEU A 48 -3.68 -2.43 -0.16
N ILE A 49 -2.96 -3.47 0.23
CA ILE A 49 -1.53 -3.60 -0.04
C ILE A 49 -1.32 -4.28 -1.39
N SER A 50 -0.60 -3.60 -2.26
CA SER A 50 -0.23 -4.10 -3.60
C SER A 50 1.29 -4.14 -3.73
N ASP A 51 1.84 -5.30 -4.08
CA ASP A 51 3.27 -5.39 -4.40
C ASP A 51 3.54 -4.81 -5.79
N VAL A 52 4.58 -3.99 -5.94
CA VAL A 52 4.95 -3.36 -7.21
C VAL A 52 5.22 -4.40 -8.30
N LYS A 53 5.81 -5.55 -7.97
CA LYS A 53 6.09 -6.64 -8.93
C LYS A 53 4.80 -7.31 -9.39
N ASP A 54 3.81 -7.45 -8.48
CA ASP A 54 2.48 -7.99 -8.85
C ASP A 54 1.72 -7.02 -9.77
N VAL A 55 1.81 -5.73 -9.50
CA VAL A 55 1.22 -4.70 -10.38
C VAL A 55 1.84 -4.75 -11.77
N VAL A 56 3.17 -4.83 -11.87
CA VAL A 56 3.88 -4.98 -13.15
C VAL A 56 3.45 -6.26 -13.86
N LYS A 57 3.44 -7.40 -13.14
CA LYS A 57 3.03 -8.69 -13.69
C LYS A 57 1.59 -8.67 -14.20
N ALA A 58 0.68 -8.01 -13.45
CA ALA A 58 -0.71 -7.84 -13.88
C ALA A 58 -0.81 -7.06 -15.21
N HIS A 59 -0.02 -6.00 -15.39
CA HIS A 59 0.02 -5.25 -16.64
C HIS A 59 0.50 -6.12 -17.80
N VAL A 60 1.61 -6.83 -17.62
CA VAL A 60 2.16 -7.72 -18.67
C VAL A 60 1.16 -8.82 -19.05
N LEU A 61 0.56 -9.48 -18.06
CA LEU A 61 -0.41 -10.55 -18.31
C LEU A 61 -1.70 -10.03 -18.95
N SER A 62 -2.09 -8.79 -18.65
CA SER A 62 -3.28 -8.19 -19.27
C SER A 62 -3.14 -7.95 -20.79
N LEU A 63 -1.91 -7.92 -21.30
CA LEU A 63 -1.65 -7.81 -22.75
C LEU A 63 -1.75 -9.15 -23.49
N THR A 64 -1.51 -10.24 -22.80
CA THR A 64 -1.33 -11.56 -23.43
C THR A 64 -2.44 -12.55 -23.09
N LYS A 65 -3.08 -12.42 -21.90
CA LYS A 65 -4.12 -13.36 -21.49
C LYS A 65 -5.45 -13.12 -22.20
N PRO A 66 -6.15 -14.18 -22.64
CA PRO A 66 -7.49 -14.06 -23.18
C PRO A 66 -8.49 -13.62 -22.08
N ASN A 67 -9.61 -13.04 -22.48
CA ASN A 67 -10.76 -12.68 -21.63
C ASN A 67 -10.50 -11.64 -20.53
N VAL A 68 -9.37 -10.92 -20.57
CA VAL A 68 -9.10 -9.81 -19.64
C VAL A 68 -9.64 -8.47 -20.15
N GLY A 69 -9.88 -8.33 -21.44
CA GLY A 69 -10.42 -7.14 -22.07
C GLY A 69 -11.82 -6.76 -21.55
N GLY A 70 -12.10 -5.48 -21.38
CA GLY A 70 -13.34 -4.96 -20.82
C GLY A 70 -13.44 -5.12 -19.29
N ARG A 71 -12.38 -5.51 -18.61
CA ARG A 71 -12.38 -5.82 -17.16
C ARG A 71 -11.69 -4.75 -16.35
N ARG A 72 -12.11 -4.65 -15.09
CA ARG A 72 -11.44 -3.90 -14.03
C ARG A 72 -10.91 -4.91 -13.02
N LEU A 73 -9.59 -4.90 -12.82
CA LEU A 73 -8.88 -5.85 -11.97
C LEU A 73 -8.32 -5.13 -10.75
N ILE A 74 -8.83 -5.47 -9.57
CA ILE A 74 -8.30 -4.97 -8.31
C ILE A 74 -7.06 -5.80 -7.99
N ILE A 75 -5.91 -5.13 -7.87
CA ILE A 75 -4.61 -5.76 -7.62
C ILE A 75 -4.17 -5.46 -6.20
N GLY A 76 -3.96 -6.49 -5.41
CA GLY A 76 -3.49 -6.39 -4.03
C GLY A 76 -3.83 -7.65 -3.26
N SER A 77 -3.13 -7.89 -2.16
CA SER A 77 -3.29 -9.11 -1.36
C SER A 77 -4.37 -8.95 -0.30
N GLU A 78 -4.22 -7.98 0.56
CA GLU A 78 -5.09 -7.79 1.72
C GLU A 78 -5.12 -6.32 2.16
N VAL A 79 -6.19 -5.93 2.82
CA VAL A 79 -6.29 -4.61 3.45
C VAL A 79 -5.61 -4.67 4.82
N LYS A 80 -4.73 -3.72 5.08
CA LYS A 80 -4.07 -3.54 6.38
C LYS A 80 -4.28 -2.13 6.89
N LYS A 81 -4.50 -1.99 8.20
CA LYS A 81 -4.46 -0.69 8.87
C LYS A 81 -3.02 -0.19 8.95
N LEU A 82 -2.83 1.13 9.00
CA LEU A 82 -1.49 1.72 9.12
C LEU A 82 -0.75 1.25 10.38
N ILE A 83 -1.47 0.97 11.48
CA ILE A 83 -0.86 0.39 12.68
C ILE A 83 -0.32 -1.03 12.46
N GLU A 84 -0.97 -1.83 11.62
CA GLU A 84 -0.50 -3.18 11.28
C GLU A 84 0.79 -3.10 10.44
N LEU A 85 0.89 -2.10 9.53
CA LEU A 85 2.13 -1.84 8.79
C LEU A 85 3.28 -1.51 9.75
N SER A 86 2.99 -0.67 10.76
CA SER A 86 3.96 -0.33 11.81
C SER A 86 4.45 -1.57 12.55
N ASN A 87 3.54 -2.47 12.92
CA ASN A 87 3.88 -3.72 13.61
C ASN A 87 4.76 -4.63 12.74
N ILE A 88 4.41 -4.80 11.45
CA ILE A 88 5.22 -5.57 10.51
C ILE A 88 6.65 -4.99 10.42
N MET A 89 6.78 -3.67 10.30
CA MET A 89 8.09 -3.02 10.26
C MET A 89 8.86 -3.18 11.58
N ALA A 90 8.18 -3.14 12.74
CA ALA A 90 8.81 -3.32 14.04
C ALA A 90 9.38 -4.75 14.23
N GLU A 91 8.68 -5.76 13.70
CA GLU A 91 9.16 -7.14 13.67
C GLU A 91 10.37 -7.31 12.74
N ALA A 92 10.28 -6.76 11.52
CA ALA A 92 11.35 -6.87 10.52
C ALA A 92 12.61 -6.06 10.87
N LEU A 93 12.44 -4.93 11.56
CA LEU A 93 13.47 -3.94 11.85
C LEU A 93 13.50 -3.56 13.33
N PRO A 94 13.97 -4.45 14.24
CA PRO A 94 13.94 -4.20 15.69
C PRO A 94 14.68 -2.92 16.12
N SER A 95 15.72 -2.51 15.40
CA SER A 95 16.49 -1.28 15.66
C SER A 95 15.63 -0.01 15.48
N TYR A 96 14.59 -0.06 14.66
CA TYR A 96 13.66 1.05 14.41
C TYR A 96 12.37 0.96 15.24
N ALA A 97 12.11 -0.17 15.94
CA ALA A 97 10.87 -0.43 16.65
C ALA A 97 10.48 0.65 17.69
N LYS A 98 11.48 1.35 18.28
CA LYS A 98 11.22 2.46 19.21
C LYS A 98 10.67 3.71 18.55
N LYS A 99 10.95 3.93 17.26
CA LYS A 99 10.51 5.10 16.48
C LYS A 99 9.13 4.91 15.86
N LEU A 100 8.72 3.65 15.66
CA LEU A 100 7.48 3.30 14.99
C LEU A 100 6.24 3.57 15.86
N PRO A 101 5.11 4.01 15.25
CA PRO A 101 3.85 4.17 15.96
C PRO A 101 3.41 2.90 16.67
N LYS A 102 3.03 3.00 17.94
CA LYS A 102 2.56 1.87 18.75
C LYS A 102 1.06 1.88 19.01
N LYS A 103 0.39 2.97 18.65
CA LYS A 103 -1.04 3.19 18.93
C LYS A 103 -1.71 3.83 17.73
N GLU A 104 -3.00 3.54 17.57
CA GLU A 104 -3.84 4.30 16.65
C GLU A 104 -4.09 5.70 17.23
N LEU A 105 -4.08 6.72 16.37
CA LEU A 105 -4.50 8.06 16.72
C LEU A 105 -6.03 8.14 16.72
N PRO A 106 -6.64 8.76 17.74
CA PRO A 106 -8.04 9.10 17.69
C PRO A 106 -8.38 9.95 16.45
N ASN A 107 -9.51 9.66 15.79
CA ASN A 107 -9.88 10.32 14.55
C ASN A 107 -9.96 11.85 14.65
N PHE A 108 -10.34 12.39 15.83
CA PHE A 108 -10.41 13.83 16.03
C PHE A 108 -9.03 14.51 15.98
N ILE A 109 -7.97 13.82 16.44
CA ILE A 109 -6.59 14.33 16.35
C ILE A 109 -6.15 14.39 14.90
N VAL A 110 -6.44 13.35 14.12
CA VAL A 110 -6.10 13.34 12.68
C VAL A 110 -6.85 14.46 11.94
N LYS A 111 -8.12 14.70 12.28
CA LYS A 111 -8.90 15.82 11.74
C LYS A 111 -8.27 17.17 12.10
N LEU A 112 -7.77 17.35 13.33
CA LEU A 112 -7.10 18.58 13.72
C LEU A 112 -5.80 18.79 12.94
N ILE A 113 -4.97 17.74 12.80
CA ILE A 113 -3.73 17.77 12.01
C ILE A 113 -4.02 18.09 10.54
N SER A 114 -5.16 17.64 10.01
CA SER A 114 -5.53 17.83 8.61
C SER A 114 -5.71 19.30 8.17
N TYR A 115 -5.85 20.22 9.11
CA TYR A 115 -5.83 21.66 8.80
C TYR A 115 -4.44 22.17 8.41
N LEU A 116 -3.38 21.47 8.84
CA LEU A 116 -1.98 21.86 8.61
C LEU A 116 -1.24 20.93 7.65
N ASP A 117 -1.74 19.69 7.49
CA ASP A 117 -1.09 18.65 6.69
C ASP A 117 -2.04 18.12 5.60
N THR A 118 -1.68 18.34 4.35
CA THR A 118 -2.45 17.89 3.18
C THR A 118 -2.57 16.36 3.11
N SER A 119 -1.55 15.61 3.55
CA SER A 119 -1.58 14.15 3.56
C SER A 119 -2.62 13.65 4.56
N ALA A 120 -2.67 14.24 5.76
CA ALA A 120 -3.70 13.95 6.75
C ALA A 120 -5.10 14.31 6.23
N LYS A 121 -5.22 15.45 5.53
CA LYS A 121 -6.49 15.88 4.92
C LYS A 121 -7.05 14.87 3.93
N MET A 122 -6.20 14.25 3.13
CA MET A 122 -6.62 13.21 2.17
C MET A 122 -7.17 11.94 2.84
N MET A 123 -6.77 11.65 4.08
CA MET A 123 -7.22 10.48 4.83
C MET A 123 -8.55 10.71 5.58
N VAL A 124 -8.93 11.97 5.83
CA VAL A 124 -10.09 12.32 6.66
C VAL A 124 -11.39 11.66 6.20
N PRO A 125 -11.72 11.60 4.89
CA PRO A 125 -12.96 10.97 4.43
C PRO A 125 -13.07 9.49 4.78
N ASP A 126 -11.93 8.78 4.85
CA ASP A 126 -11.87 7.33 5.01
C ASP A 126 -11.47 6.88 6.43
N LEU A 127 -11.31 7.85 7.37
CA LEU A 127 -10.93 7.55 8.75
C LEU A 127 -11.99 6.70 9.46
N GLY A 128 -11.56 5.55 9.97
CA GLY A 128 -12.41 4.62 10.71
C GLY A 128 -13.32 3.77 9.82
N ILE A 129 -13.24 3.91 8.50
CA ILE A 129 -13.97 3.05 7.57
C ILE A 129 -13.30 1.68 7.52
N LYS A 130 -14.11 0.62 7.72
CA LYS A 130 -13.66 -0.75 7.49
C LYS A 130 -13.64 -1.00 5.99
N MET A 131 -12.46 -0.98 5.40
CA MET A 131 -12.27 -1.32 3.99
C MET A 131 -12.20 -2.85 3.84
N GLU A 132 -13.00 -3.40 2.92
CA GLU A 132 -12.94 -4.80 2.53
C GLU A 132 -12.80 -4.89 1.02
N THR A 133 -11.98 -5.81 0.53
CA THR A 133 -11.78 -6.03 -0.90
C THR A 133 -11.75 -7.52 -1.21
N ASN A 134 -12.25 -7.88 -2.37
CA ASN A 134 -12.12 -9.24 -2.90
C ASN A 134 -11.27 -9.19 -4.18
N THR A 135 -10.07 -9.72 -4.08
CA THR A 135 -9.09 -9.74 -5.17
C THR A 135 -9.03 -11.09 -5.90
N SER A 136 -9.76 -12.09 -5.41
CA SER A 136 -9.74 -13.45 -5.96
C SER A 136 -10.14 -13.52 -7.44
N TYR A 137 -11.02 -12.61 -7.87
CA TYR A 137 -11.38 -12.51 -9.29
C TYR A 137 -10.16 -12.19 -10.17
N ALA A 138 -9.36 -11.20 -9.76
CA ALA A 138 -8.15 -10.82 -10.49
C ALA A 138 -7.09 -11.92 -10.44
N GLU A 139 -6.88 -12.55 -9.27
CA GLU A 139 -5.95 -13.67 -9.13
C GLU A 139 -6.32 -14.84 -10.05
N ASN A 140 -7.59 -15.24 -10.06
CA ASN A 140 -8.08 -16.35 -10.89
C ASN A 140 -7.95 -16.03 -12.39
N LEU A 141 -8.32 -14.82 -12.79
CA LEU A 141 -8.24 -14.40 -14.19
C LEU A 141 -6.80 -14.28 -14.68
N LEU A 142 -5.92 -13.70 -13.86
CA LEU A 142 -4.50 -13.55 -14.17
C LEU A 142 -3.70 -14.85 -13.95
N GLY A 143 -4.21 -15.77 -13.14
CA GLY A 143 -3.58 -17.07 -12.89
C GLY A 143 -2.34 -17.00 -11.99
N PHE A 144 -2.29 -16.05 -11.03
CA PHE A 144 -1.26 -16.02 -10.00
C PHE A 144 -1.81 -15.43 -8.69
N LYS A 145 -1.17 -15.77 -7.58
CA LYS A 145 -1.48 -15.23 -6.26
C LYS A 145 -0.67 -13.98 -5.99
N PHE A 146 -1.31 -12.99 -5.35
CA PHE A 146 -0.63 -11.78 -4.93
C PHE A 146 0.26 -12.04 -3.72
N LYS A 147 1.38 -11.32 -3.66
CA LYS A 147 2.33 -11.40 -2.56
C LYS A 147 1.68 -10.92 -1.26
N PRO A 148 1.80 -11.68 -0.14
CA PRO A 148 1.26 -11.28 1.16
C PRO A 148 1.78 -9.91 1.61
N ALA A 149 0.91 -9.12 2.25
CA ALA A 149 1.23 -7.77 2.71
C ALA A 149 2.49 -7.71 3.58
N LYS A 150 2.69 -8.70 4.45
CA LYS A 150 3.89 -8.76 5.31
C LYS A 150 5.17 -8.66 4.48
N GLY A 151 5.38 -9.55 3.54
CA GLY A 151 6.60 -9.54 2.72
C GLY A 151 6.73 -8.31 1.82
N CYS A 152 5.59 -7.73 1.39
CA CYS A 152 5.60 -6.50 0.61
C CYS A 152 6.08 -5.30 1.44
N ILE A 153 5.62 -5.17 2.68
CA ILE A 153 6.02 -4.09 3.60
C ILE A 153 7.46 -4.27 4.09
N GLU A 154 7.88 -5.52 4.34
CA GLU A 154 9.27 -5.84 4.68
C GLU A 154 10.23 -5.43 3.58
N ASP A 155 9.94 -5.76 2.31
CA ASP A 155 10.76 -5.34 1.16
C ASP A 155 10.82 -3.82 1.05
N ALA A 156 9.69 -3.13 1.21
CA ALA A 156 9.62 -1.67 1.16
C ALA A 156 10.48 -1.04 2.26
N ALA A 157 10.37 -1.52 3.50
CA ALA A 157 11.13 -1.00 4.63
C ALA A 157 12.65 -1.23 4.47
N ASN A 158 13.05 -2.43 4.05
CA ASN A 158 14.44 -2.75 3.79
C ASN A 158 15.02 -1.90 2.64
N SER A 159 14.22 -1.64 1.59
CA SER A 159 14.68 -0.81 0.47
C SER A 159 14.91 0.66 0.87
N VAL A 160 14.08 1.20 1.76
CA VAL A 160 14.22 2.55 2.30
C VAL A 160 15.54 2.71 3.07
N ILE A 161 15.92 1.68 3.85
CA ILE A 161 17.22 1.66 4.56
C ILE A 161 18.38 1.51 3.57
N ARG A 162 18.30 0.56 2.66
CA ARG A 162 19.33 0.29 1.64
C ARG A 162 19.63 1.53 0.79
N LEU A 163 18.62 2.34 0.49
CA LEU A 163 18.73 3.57 -0.28
C LEU A 163 19.16 4.79 0.55
N GLY A 164 19.41 4.62 1.86
CA GLY A 164 19.86 5.70 2.75
C GLY A 164 18.81 6.80 2.96
N LEU A 165 17.51 6.45 2.90
CA LEU A 165 16.41 7.42 3.05
C LEU A 165 16.04 7.69 4.53
N VAL A 166 16.61 6.91 5.48
CA VAL A 166 16.42 7.02 6.95
C VAL A 166 17.74 6.87 7.66
#